data_7f39b03d61b0d3f7fd98d2d515ec4854
#
_entry.id   7f39b03d61b0d3f7fd98d2d515ec4854
#
_cell.length_a   1.000
_cell.length_b   1.000
_cell.length_c   1.000
_cell.angle_alpha   90.00
_cell.angle_beta   90.00
_cell.angle_gamma   90.00
#
_symmetry.space_group_name_H-M   'P 1'
#
loop_
_entity.id
_entity.type
_entity.pdbx_description
1 polymer ?
#
loop_
_entity_poly.entity_id
_entity_poly.type
_entity_poly.pdbx_seq_one_letter_code
_entity_poly.pdbx_strand_id
1 'polypeptide(L)'
;MLLNILDNDAMTTVYQPIVSLKNGDVFAYEALSRHTLVQGDLAIDELFKIARRNNLLWELEKLCRSKALHNAIDCLKGKTLFLNVDAGTIRSPQFRSGFTSEILQQFNIRPEQIVIELTEQSAIKDLTGFIDIVSHYQTQGFNIAIDDFGSGYSGLDRVCTLSPMYLKLDMNLVRNIHKEPVKKSAVS
;
A
#
# COMPACT_ATOMS: atom_id res chain seq x y z
N MET A 1 -15.72 12.81 -13.31
CA MET A 1 -14.66 13.08 -12.34
C MET A 1 -13.53 12.06 -12.43
N LEU A 2 -13.74 10.76 -12.14
CA LEU A 2 -12.67 9.74 -12.21
C LEU A 2 -12.02 9.69 -13.60
N LEU A 3 -12.79 9.62 -14.69
CA LEU A 3 -12.25 9.64 -16.05
C LEU A 3 -11.40 10.89 -16.31
N ASN A 4 -11.83 12.05 -15.84
CA ASN A 4 -11.04 13.28 -15.97
C ASN A 4 -9.69 13.21 -15.25
N ILE A 5 -9.63 12.54 -14.08
CA ILE A 5 -8.37 12.29 -13.36
C ILE A 5 -7.46 11.36 -14.17
N LEU A 6 -8.02 10.29 -14.74
CA LEU A 6 -7.28 9.33 -15.54
C LEU A 6 -6.78 9.93 -16.86
N ASP A 7 -7.64 10.65 -17.58
CA ASP A 7 -7.34 11.25 -18.90
C ASP A 7 -6.29 12.37 -18.81
N ASN A 8 -6.22 13.08 -17.69
CA ASN A 8 -5.28 14.18 -17.47
C ASN A 8 -4.09 13.81 -16.56
N ASP A 9 -3.89 12.52 -16.28
CA ASP A 9 -2.82 12.07 -15.37
C ASP A 9 -2.80 12.83 -14.02
N ALA A 10 -3.99 13.22 -13.53
CA ALA A 10 -4.15 14.18 -12.45
C ALA A 10 -3.99 13.55 -11.06
N MET A 11 -2.98 12.72 -10.93
CA MET A 11 -2.53 12.16 -9.65
C MET A 11 -1.11 12.61 -9.35
N THR A 12 -0.83 12.82 -8.09
CA THR A 12 0.51 13.07 -7.55
C THR A 12 0.75 12.20 -6.32
N THR A 13 1.99 12.18 -5.83
CA THR A 13 2.38 11.40 -4.67
C THR A 13 3.10 12.27 -3.67
N VAL A 14 2.74 12.14 -2.39
CA VAL A 14 3.52 12.66 -1.26
C VAL A 14 4.15 11.48 -0.52
N TYR A 15 5.30 11.70 0.10
CA TYR A 15 6.06 10.67 0.79
C TYR A 15 6.10 10.95 2.28
N GLN A 16 5.52 10.04 3.05
CA GLN A 16 5.54 10.11 4.51
C GLN A 16 6.74 9.32 5.04
N PRO A 17 7.66 9.94 5.81
CA PRO A 17 8.80 9.22 6.35
C PRO A 17 8.38 8.21 7.42
N ILE A 18 8.97 7.01 7.35
CA ILE A 18 8.91 5.98 8.38
C ILE A 18 10.24 6.02 9.14
N VAL A 19 10.16 6.28 10.44
CA VAL A 19 11.33 6.57 11.28
C VAL A 19 11.66 5.36 12.15
N SER A 20 12.94 5.01 12.25
CA SER A 20 13.45 3.99 13.16
C SER A 20 13.39 4.49 14.61
N LEU A 21 12.70 3.77 15.48
CA LEU A 21 12.68 4.07 16.92
C LEU A 21 14.01 3.81 17.63
N LYS A 22 14.95 3.11 16.98
CA LYS A 22 16.28 2.82 17.58
C LYS A 22 17.21 4.03 17.56
N ASN A 23 17.15 4.83 16.50
CA ASN A 23 18.12 5.91 16.26
C ASN A 23 17.51 7.21 15.73
N GLY A 24 16.20 7.24 15.46
CA GLY A 24 15.52 8.42 14.93
C GLY A 24 15.74 8.67 13.44
N ASP A 25 16.45 7.79 12.72
CA ASP A 25 16.70 7.95 11.30
C ASP A 25 15.47 7.58 10.46
N VAL A 26 15.32 8.23 9.29
CA VAL A 26 14.34 7.83 8.30
C VAL A 26 14.77 6.47 7.72
N PHE A 27 13.98 5.46 7.98
CA PHE A 27 14.19 4.08 7.54
C PHE A 27 13.62 3.87 6.12
N ALA A 28 12.42 4.39 5.87
CA ALA A 28 11.68 4.21 4.63
C ALA A 28 10.73 5.39 4.37
N TYR A 29 10.02 5.33 3.26
CA TYR A 29 8.94 6.26 2.94
C TYR A 29 7.68 5.49 2.53
N GLU A 30 6.52 5.96 2.96
CA GLU A 30 5.23 5.52 2.44
C GLU A 30 4.76 6.48 1.34
N ALA A 31 4.41 5.93 0.18
CA ALA A 31 3.88 6.68 -0.95
C ALA A 31 2.37 6.84 -0.81
N LEU A 32 1.92 8.07 -0.68
CA LEU A 32 0.53 8.42 -0.48
C LEU A 32 0.00 9.22 -1.68
N SER A 33 -0.89 8.63 -2.45
CA SER A 33 -1.49 9.26 -3.63
C SER A 33 -2.38 10.44 -3.26
N ARG A 34 -2.37 11.47 -4.12
CA ARG A 34 -3.23 12.66 -4.03
C ARG A 34 -3.73 13.00 -5.43
N HIS A 35 -4.98 13.44 -5.55
CA HIS A 35 -5.48 13.99 -6.82
C HIS A 35 -5.26 15.51 -6.87
N THR A 36 -5.13 16.05 -8.09
CA THR A 36 -4.78 17.46 -8.32
C THR A 36 -5.89 18.28 -8.96
N LEU A 37 -6.95 17.66 -9.49
CA LEU A 37 -7.96 18.34 -10.31
C LEU A 37 -9.24 18.74 -9.57
N VAL A 38 -9.46 18.27 -8.35
CA VAL A 38 -10.76 18.48 -7.70
C VAL A 38 -10.66 19.57 -6.67
N GLN A 39 -11.41 20.66 -6.88
CA GLN A 39 -11.73 21.61 -5.82
C GLN A 39 -12.78 20.94 -4.93
N GLY A 40 -12.38 20.43 -3.78
CA GLY A 40 -13.24 19.77 -2.78
C GLY A 40 -12.57 18.59 -2.09
N ASP A 41 -13.16 18.17 -0.97
CA ASP A 41 -12.60 17.16 -0.05
C ASP A 41 -12.88 15.71 -0.48
N LEU A 42 -12.65 15.36 -1.76
CA LEU A 42 -12.75 13.97 -2.15
C LEU A 42 -11.57 13.18 -1.55
N ALA A 43 -11.87 12.30 -0.60
CA ALA A 43 -10.86 11.42 -0.04
C ALA A 43 -10.36 10.41 -1.08
N ILE A 44 -9.07 10.04 -1.02
CA ILE A 44 -8.48 9.03 -1.90
C ILE A 44 -9.24 7.71 -1.81
N ASP A 45 -9.64 7.27 -0.62
CA ASP A 45 -10.41 6.04 -0.43
C ASP A 45 -11.74 6.05 -1.18
N GLU A 46 -12.40 7.22 -1.27
CA GLU A 46 -13.64 7.34 -2.02
C GLU A 46 -13.38 7.27 -3.53
N LEU A 47 -12.28 7.85 -4.00
CA LEU A 47 -11.86 7.72 -5.40
C LEU A 47 -11.62 6.25 -5.78
N PHE A 48 -10.95 5.47 -4.93
CA PHE A 48 -10.74 4.03 -5.13
C PHE A 48 -12.06 3.24 -5.10
N LYS A 49 -13.00 3.59 -4.22
CA LYS A 49 -14.36 2.99 -4.22
C LYS A 49 -15.10 3.27 -5.53
N ILE A 50 -15.02 4.50 -6.05
CA ILE A 50 -15.61 4.88 -7.34
C ILE A 50 -14.95 4.09 -8.47
N ALA A 51 -13.62 3.98 -8.49
CA ALA A 51 -12.89 3.22 -9.49
C ALA A 51 -13.30 1.74 -9.51
N ARG A 52 -13.43 1.13 -8.32
CA ARG A 52 -13.87 -0.27 -8.18
C ARG A 52 -15.30 -0.48 -8.74
N ARG A 53 -16.24 0.42 -8.43
CA ARG A 53 -17.63 0.35 -8.91
C ARG A 53 -17.75 0.52 -10.43
N ASN A 54 -16.78 1.19 -11.06
CA ASN A 54 -16.77 1.46 -12.50
C ASN A 54 -15.82 0.56 -13.29
N ASN A 55 -15.26 -0.49 -12.68
CA ASN A 55 -14.27 -1.39 -13.30
C ASN A 55 -13.01 -0.66 -13.81
N LEU A 56 -12.61 0.43 -13.13
CA LEU A 56 -11.44 1.26 -13.46
C LEU A 56 -10.37 1.19 -12.34
N LEU A 57 -10.45 0.15 -11.48
CA LEU A 57 -9.53 0.01 -10.35
C LEU A 57 -8.08 -0.14 -10.84
N TRP A 58 -7.86 -0.97 -11.86
CA TRP A 58 -6.52 -1.19 -12.40
C TRP A 58 -5.92 0.07 -13.04
N GLU A 59 -6.72 0.84 -13.78
CA GLU A 59 -6.30 2.08 -14.40
C GLU A 59 -5.85 3.11 -13.36
N LEU A 60 -6.63 3.25 -12.28
CA LEU A 60 -6.27 4.15 -11.17
C LEU A 60 -5.03 3.66 -10.43
N GLU A 61 -4.96 2.38 -10.08
CA GLU A 61 -3.80 1.75 -9.45
C GLU A 61 -2.53 1.95 -10.27
N LYS A 62 -2.61 1.66 -11.57
CA LYS A 62 -1.51 1.84 -12.51
C LYS A 62 -1.00 3.28 -12.52
N LEU A 63 -1.91 4.26 -12.57
CA LEU A 63 -1.55 5.67 -12.56
C LEU A 63 -0.89 6.06 -11.22
N CYS A 64 -1.50 5.72 -10.09
CA CYS A 64 -0.95 6.02 -8.76
C CYS A 64 0.44 5.41 -8.57
N ARG A 65 0.60 4.15 -8.95
CA ARG A 65 1.86 3.41 -8.82
C ARG A 65 2.96 3.97 -9.72
N SER A 66 2.61 4.31 -10.97
CA SER A 66 3.55 4.99 -11.87
C SER A 66 4.04 6.30 -11.28
N LYS A 67 3.13 7.16 -10.80
CA LYS A 67 3.50 8.44 -10.16
C LYS A 67 4.37 8.23 -8.92
N ALA A 68 4.01 7.25 -8.07
CA ALA A 68 4.77 6.95 -6.87
C ALA A 68 6.20 6.50 -7.17
N LEU A 69 6.40 5.65 -8.16
CA LEU A 69 7.72 5.14 -8.51
C LEU A 69 8.56 6.19 -9.24
N HIS A 70 8.01 6.89 -10.24
CA HIS A 70 8.74 7.93 -10.98
C HIS A 70 9.21 9.08 -10.07
N ASN A 71 8.35 9.54 -9.18
CA ASN A 71 8.68 10.67 -8.30
C ASN A 71 9.58 10.25 -7.09
N ALA A 72 9.69 8.95 -6.79
CA ALA A 72 10.50 8.48 -5.67
C ALA A 72 12.00 8.44 -5.97
N ILE A 73 12.42 8.46 -7.23
CA ILE A 73 13.80 8.22 -7.67
C ILE A 73 14.79 9.10 -6.90
N ASP A 74 14.48 10.38 -6.79
CA ASP A 74 15.37 11.34 -6.13
C ASP A 74 15.37 11.26 -4.61
N CYS A 75 14.28 10.73 -4.01
CA CYS A 75 14.12 10.66 -2.56
C CYS A 75 14.56 9.32 -1.97
N LEU A 76 14.50 8.23 -2.73
CA LEU A 76 14.79 6.90 -2.19
C LEU A 76 16.23 6.75 -1.70
N LYS A 77 17.24 7.19 -2.47
CA LYS A 77 18.66 7.15 -2.10
C LYS A 77 19.07 5.87 -1.35
N GLY A 78 18.59 4.71 -1.83
CA GLY A 78 18.83 3.41 -1.22
C GLY A 78 17.88 3.03 -0.06
N LYS A 79 16.88 3.87 0.27
CA LYS A 79 15.85 3.57 1.27
C LYS A 79 14.71 2.72 0.66
N THR A 80 13.89 2.16 1.53
CA THR A 80 12.72 1.36 1.16
C THR A 80 11.52 2.26 0.87
N LEU A 81 10.71 1.88 -0.12
CA LEU A 81 9.43 2.54 -0.46
C LEU A 81 8.28 1.59 -0.19
N PHE A 82 7.30 2.06 0.56
CA PHE A 82 6.05 1.37 0.82
C PHE A 82 4.99 1.87 -0.16
N LEU A 83 4.31 0.94 -0.84
CA LEU A 83 3.30 1.19 -1.86
C LEU A 83 1.98 0.53 -1.47
N ASN A 84 0.95 1.31 -1.28
CA ASN A 84 -0.41 0.82 -1.08
C ASN A 84 -0.94 0.14 -2.35
N VAL A 85 -1.50 -1.05 -2.20
CA VAL A 85 -2.10 -1.84 -3.28
C VAL A 85 -3.46 -2.38 -2.85
N ASP A 86 -4.46 -2.20 -3.69
CA ASP A 86 -5.76 -2.82 -3.48
C ASP A 86 -5.73 -4.29 -3.91
N ALA A 87 -6.00 -5.20 -2.98
CA ALA A 87 -5.97 -6.63 -3.24
C ALA A 87 -6.95 -7.08 -4.35
N GLY A 88 -8.03 -6.31 -4.57
CA GLY A 88 -8.97 -6.57 -5.66
C GLY A 88 -8.40 -6.34 -7.05
N THR A 89 -7.28 -5.64 -7.16
CA THR A 89 -6.66 -5.29 -8.45
C THR A 89 -6.26 -6.52 -9.27
N ILE A 90 -5.80 -7.60 -8.63
CA ILE A 90 -5.39 -8.84 -9.31
C ILE A 90 -6.55 -9.49 -10.09
N ARG A 91 -7.79 -9.22 -9.71
CA ARG A 91 -8.99 -9.73 -10.36
C ARG A 91 -9.49 -8.85 -11.51
N SER A 92 -8.89 -7.69 -11.72
CA SER A 92 -9.24 -6.86 -12.86
C SER A 92 -8.89 -7.59 -14.16
N PRO A 93 -9.80 -7.67 -15.14
CA PRO A 93 -9.50 -8.25 -16.44
C PRO A 93 -8.34 -7.56 -17.18
N GLN A 94 -8.07 -6.29 -16.83
CA GLN A 94 -7.00 -5.49 -17.39
C GLN A 94 -5.69 -5.62 -16.60
N PHE A 95 -5.69 -6.32 -15.45
CA PHE A 95 -4.51 -6.49 -14.62
C PHE A 95 -3.34 -7.07 -15.43
N ARG A 96 -2.18 -6.41 -15.33
CA ARG A 96 -0.97 -6.84 -16.00
C ARG A 96 0.11 -7.20 -14.98
N SER A 97 0.40 -8.48 -14.91
CA SER A 97 1.51 -8.99 -14.11
C SER A 97 2.84 -8.37 -14.58
N GLY A 98 3.76 -8.12 -13.65
CA GLY A 98 5.09 -7.56 -13.97
C GLY A 98 5.12 -6.04 -14.18
N PHE A 99 3.99 -5.36 -14.25
CA PHE A 99 3.94 -3.91 -14.48
C PHE A 99 4.83 -3.10 -13.52
N THR A 100 4.79 -3.42 -12.22
CA THR A 100 5.64 -2.74 -11.23
C THR A 100 7.11 -3.01 -11.49
N SER A 101 7.47 -4.27 -11.73
CA SER A 101 8.86 -4.69 -12.01
C SER A 101 9.43 -4.02 -13.26
N GLU A 102 8.62 -3.83 -14.30
CA GLU A 102 9.03 -3.13 -15.53
C GLU A 102 9.40 -1.66 -15.26
N ILE A 103 8.63 -0.97 -14.40
CA ILE A 103 8.97 0.41 -14.00
C ILE A 103 10.26 0.41 -13.19
N LEU A 104 10.42 -0.50 -12.23
CA LEU A 104 11.63 -0.58 -11.40
C LEU A 104 12.90 -0.79 -12.22
N GLN A 105 12.82 -1.64 -13.26
CA GLN A 105 13.94 -1.88 -14.18
C GLN A 105 14.42 -0.61 -14.89
N GLN A 106 13.50 0.28 -15.27
CA GLN A 106 13.85 1.56 -15.92
C GLN A 106 14.70 2.46 -15.03
N PHE A 107 14.57 2.32 -13.71
CA PHE A 107 15.25 3.16 -12.72
C PHE A 107 16.32 2.42 -11.92
N ASN A 108 16.62 1.18 -12.30
CA ASN A 108 17.57 0.32 -11.59
C ASN A 108 17.28 0.17 -10.10
N ILE A 109 15.98 0.11 -9.75
CA ILE A 109 15.48 -0.15 -8.40
C ILE A 109 15.23 -1.65 -8.26
N ARG A 110 15.75 -2.24 -7.17
CA ARG A 110 15.54 -3.67 -6.91
C ARG A 110 14.17 -3.90 -6.23
N PRO A 111 13.46 -5.00 -6.56
CA PRO A 111 12.16 -5.32 -5.93
C PRO A 111 12.19 -5.35 -4.40
N GLU A 112 13.30 -5.77 -3.80
CA GLU A 112 13.46 -5.84 -2.33
C GLU A 112 13.47 -4.46 -1.67
N GLN A 113 13.65 -3.38 -2.44
CA GLN A 113 13.53 -2.00 -1.95
C GLN A 113 12.08 -1.52 -1.90
N ILE A 114 11.14 -2.33 -2.41
CA ILE A 114 9.72 -2.01 -2.44
C ILE A 114 8.97 -2.94 -1.49
N VAL A 115 8.11 -2.35 -0.67
CA VAL A 115 7.17 -3.06 0.19
C VAL A 115 5.76 -2.80 -0.34
N ILE A 116 5.06 -3.87 -0.66
CA ILE A 116 3.64 -3.81 -1.05
C ILE A 116 2.80 -3.86 0.22
N GLU A 117 2.01 -2.82 0.44
CA GLU A 117 1.09 -2.72 1.57
C GLU A 117 -0.30 -3.19 1.17
N LEU A 118 -0.84 -4.14 1.93
CA LEU A 118 -2.16 -4.72 1.74
C LEU A 118 -2.94 -4.59 3.05
N THR A 119 -4.18 -4.11 3.01
CA THR A 119 -4.97 -3.94 4.23
C THR A 119 -5.47 -5.25 4.79
N GLU A 120 -5.51 -5.41 6.13
CA GLU A 120 -6.09 -6.58 6.81
C GLU A 120 -7.53 -6.85 6.37
N GLN A 121 -8.33 -5.81 6.13
CA GLN A 121 -9.71 -5.93 5.68
C GLN A 121 -9.85 -6.65 4.33
N SER A 122 -8.86 -6.55 3.45
CA SER A 122 -8.84 -7.26 2.18
C SER A 122 -8.76 -8.77 2.38
N ALA A 123 -7.94 -9.24 3.34
CA ALA A 123 -7.83 -10.65 3.71
C ALA A 123 -9.13 -11.19 4.33
N ILE A 124 -9.85 -10.35 5.08
CA ILE A 124 -11.13 -10.74 5.70
C ILE A 124 -12.20 -10.96 4.64
N LYS A 125 -12.27 -10.09 3.64
CA LYS A 125 -13.30 -10.14 2.58
C LYS A 125 -13.08 -11.30 1.61
N ASP A 126 -11.83 -11.61 1.30
CA ASP A 126 -11.46 -12.59 0.29
C ASP A 126 -10.07 -13.14 0.56
N LEU A 127 -10.01 -14.19 1.38
CA LEU A 127 -8.74 -14.78 1.78
C LEU A 127 -7.98 -15.41 0.61
N THR A 128 -8.67 -16.09 -0.30
CA THR A 128 -8.04 -16.76 -1.45
C THR A 128 -7.38 -15.72 -2.36
N GLY A 129 -8.12 -14.70 -2.79
CA GLY A 129 -7.54 -13.64 -3.62
C GLY A 129 -6.47 -12.84 -2.90
N PHE A 130 -6.53 -12.75 -1.57
CA PHE A 130 -5.47 -12.12 -0.78
C PHE A 130 -4.18 -12.96 -0.78
N ILE A 131 -4.27 -14.28 -0.64
CA ILE A 131 -3.13 -15.19 -0.75
C ILE A 131 -2.52 -15.11 -2.16
N ASP A 132 -3.36 -15.08 -3.19
CA ASP A 132 -2.92 -15.01 -4.58
C ASP A 132 -2.11 -13.73 -4.84
N ILE A 133 -2.58 -12.57 -4.36
CA ILE A 133 -1.86 -11.30 -4.56
C ILE A 133 -0.56 -11.23 -3.75
N VAL A 134 -0.55 -11.76 -2.52
CA VAL A 134 0.67 -11.86 -1.71
C VAL A 134 1.71 -12.71 -2.43
N SER A 135 1.33 -13.93 -2.85
CA SER A 135 2.22 -14.83 -3.62
C SER A 135 2.71 -14.19 -4.91
N HIS A 136 1.82 -13.49 -5.63
CA HIS A 136 2.16 -12.80 -6.86
C HIS A 136 3.30 -11.79 -6.68
N TYR A 137 3.27 -10.99 -5.62
CA TYR A 137 4.32 -10.02 -5.36
C TYR A 137 5.57 -10.65 -4.75
N GLN A 138 5.43 -11.61 -3.83
CA GLN A 138 6.58 -12.30 -3.23
C GLN A 138 7.41 -13.06 -4.27
N THR A 139 6.79 -13.71 -5.25
CA THR A 139 7.50 -14.41 -6.34
C THR A 139 8.27 -13.48 -7.26
N GLN A 140 7.93 -12.18 -7.27
CA GLN A 140 8.66 -11.14 -8.00
C GLN A 140 9.75 -10.46 -7.15
N GLY A 141 9.95 -10.90 -5.89
CA GLY A 141 10.98 -10.38 -4.99
C GLY A 141 10.54 -9.17 -4.15
N PHE A 142 9.26 -8.78 -4.19
CA PHE A 142 8.73 -7.71 -3.34
C PHE A 142 8.57 -8.15 -1.89
N ASN A 143 8.80 -7.25 -0.97
CA ASN A 143 8.42 -7.42 0.43
C ASN A 143 6.94 -7.10 0.63
N ILE A 144 6.32 -7.69 1.65
CA ILE A 144 4.90 -7.48 1.97
C ILE A 144 4.76 -6.84 3.35
N ALA A 145 3.87 -5.87 3.45
CA ALA A 145 3.36 -5.34 4.70
C ALA A 145 1.85 -5.57 4.80
N ILE A 146 1.37 -5.95 5.97
CA ILE A 146 -0.05 -5.93 6.30
C ILE A 146 -0.35 -4.62 7.00
N ASP A 147 -1.27 -3.84 6.45
CA ASP A 147 -1.66 -2.54 6.99
C ASP A 147 -2.97 -2.61 7.76
N ASP A 148 -3.19 -1.62 8.65
CA ASP A 148 -4.34 -1.50 9.55
C ASP A 148 -4.55 -2.73 10.44
N PHE A 149 -3.45 -3.43 10.80
CA PHE A 149 -3.53 -4.64 11.61
C PHE A 149 -4.14 -4.37 12.98
N GLY A 150 -5.18 -5.16 13.33
CA GLY A 150 -5.93 -5.01 14.57
C GLY A 150 -7.12 -4.07 14.48
N SER A 151 -7.45 -3.56 13.29
CA SER A 151 -8.69 -2.82 13.05
C SER A 151 -9.94 -3.71 12.98
N GLY A 152 -9.75 -5.02 12.81
CA GLY A 152 -10.80 -6.02 12.62
C GLY A 152 -10.72 -7.20 13.58
N TYR A 153 -11.59 -8.21 13.39
CA TYR A 153 -11.61 -9.41 14.20
C TYR A 153 -10.58 -10.44 13.70
N SER A 154 -9.53 -10.68 14.47
CA SER A 154 -8.72 -11.92 14.49
C SER A 154 -7.98 -12.29 13.20
N GLY A 155 -7.00 -11.47 12.78
CA GLY A 155 -6.14 -11.80 11.64
C GLY A 155 -4.87 -12.59 11.97
N LEU A 156 -4.53 -12.87 13.24
CA LEU A 156 -3.24 -13.47 13.62
C LEU A 156 -2.94 -14.80 12.90
N ASP A 157 -3.88 -15.72 12.82
CA ASP A 157 -3.69 -17.00 12.12
C ASP A 157 -3.38 -16.80 10.62
N ARG A 158 -4.04 -15.81 10.02
CA ARG A 158 -3.87 -15.46 8.60
C ARG A 158 -2.51 -14.79 8.37
N VAL A 159 -2.13 -13.88 9.25
CA VAL A 159 -0.82 -13.21 9.19
C VAL A 159 0.32 -14.22 9.32
N CYS A 160 0.21 -15.20 10.23
CA CYS A 160 1.20 -16.27 10.35
C CYS A 160 1.36 -17.07 9.06
N THR A 161 0.24 -17.35 8.36
CA THR A 161 0.25 -18.08 7.08
C THR A 161 0.95 -17.30 5.96
N LEU A 162 0.82 -15.96 5.95
CA LEU A 162 1.32 -15.09 4.89
C LEU A 162 2.79 -14.69 5.07
N SER A 163 3.32 -14.83 6.28
CA SER A 163 4.69 -14.45 6.64
C SER A 163 5.12 -13.07 6.09
N PRO A 164 4.36 -12.00 6.36
CA PRO A 164 4.69 -10.66 5.89
C PRO A 164 5.99 -10.19 6.55
N MET A 165 6.77 -9.36 5.85
CA MET A 165 7.98 -8.77 6.43
C MET A 165 7.65 -7.67 7.44
N TYR A 166 6.53 -6.98 7.28
CA TYR A 166 6.11 -5.87 8.13
C TYR A 166 4.64 -5.99 8.53
N LEU A 167 4.35 -5.55 9.77
CA LEU A 167 3.00 -5.31 10.26
C LEU A 167 2.88 -3.85 10.66
N LYS A 168 1.90 -3.14 10.10
CA LYS A 168 1.55 -1.77 10.48
C LYS A 168 0.35 -1.83 11.40
N LEU A 169 0.55 -1.46 12.65
CA LEU A 169 -0.52 -1.46 13.66
C LEU A 169 -1.51 -0.34 13.40
N ASP A 170 -2.80 -0.65 13.45
CA ASP A 170 -3.86 0.36 13.34
C ASP A 170 -3.70 1.45 14.41
N MET A 171 -3.98 2.69 14.03
CA MET A 171 -3.85 3.86 14.89
C MET A 171 -4.66 3.73 16.18
N ASN A 172 -5.81 3.05 16.16
CA ASN A 172 -6.65 2.87 17.33
C ASN A 172 -6.01 1.97 18.39
N LEU A 173 -5.14 1.03 17.99
CA LEU A 173 -4.34 0.24 18.92
C LEU A 173 -3.22 1.06 19.56
N VAL A 174 -2.58 1.93 18.79
CA VAL A 174 -1.40 2.67 19.23
C VAL A 174 -1.76 3.96 19.97
N ARG A 175 -2.86 4.64 19.57
CA ARG A 175 -3.26 5.90 20.19
C ARG A 175 -3.54 5.74 21.68
N ASN A 176 -2.87 6.56 22.50
CA ASN A 176 -2.96 6.55 23.97
C ASN A 176 -2.48 5.22 24.63
N ILE A 177 -1.71 4.40 23.95
CA ILE A 177 -1.22 3.10 24.45
C ILE A 177 -0.53 3.23 25.82
N HIS A 178 0.16 4.34 26.08
CA HIS A 178 0.82 4.62 27.37
C HIS A 178 -0.15 4.80 28.53
N LYS A 179 -1.45 5.07 28.27
CA LYS A 179 -2.51 5.26 29.26
C LYS A 179 -3.44 4.05 29.39
N GLU A 180 -3.39 3.12 28.44
CA GLU A 180 -4.33 2.01 28.33
C GLU A 180 -3.62 0.66 28.50
N PRO A 181 -3.61 0.04 29.71
CA PRO A 181 -2.89 -1.21 29.98
C PRO A 181 -3.29 -2.35 29.02
N VAL A 182 -4.58 -2.43 28.63
CA VAL A 182 -5.08 -3.46 27.71
C VAL A 182 -4.41 -3.34 26.34
N LYS A 183 -4.32 -2.12 25.78
CA LYS A 183 -3.62 -1.89 24.51
C LYS A 183 -2.13 -2.21 24.61
N LYS A 184 -1.50 -1.84 25.72
CA LYS A 184 -0.10 -2.15 25.96
C LYS A 184 0.14 -3.66 25.93
N SER A 185 -0.72 -4.45 26.59
CA SER A 185 -0.61 -5.92 26.59
C SER A 185 -0.92 -6.55 25.22
N ALA A 186 -1.77 -5.92 24.40
CA ALA A 186 -2.10 -6.42 23.09
C ALA A 186 -0.97 -6.19 22.04
N VAL A 187 -0.05 -5.25 22.31
CA VAL A 187 1.02 -4.86 21.37
C VAL A 187 2.41 -5.34 21.86
N SER A 188 2.48 -5.87 23.08
CA SER A 188 3.71 -6.43 23.67
C SER A 188 3.90 -7.89 23.33
#